data_38789d5d435b83bc127d1b7769c05ce3
#
_entry.id   38789d5d435b83bc127d1b7769c05ce3
#
_cell.length_a   1.000
_cell.length_b   1.000
_cell.length_c   1.000
_cell.angle_alpha   90.00
_cell.angle_beta   90.00
_cell.angle_gamma   90.00
#
_symmetry.space_group_name_H-M   'P 1'
#
loop_
_entity.id
_entity.type
_entity.pdbx_description
1 polymer ?
#
loop_
_entity_poly.entity_id
_entity_poly.type
_entity_poly.pdbx_seq_one_letter_code
_entity_poly.pdbx_strand_id
1 'polypeptide(L)'
;MPINPTKITIQVTETDAVTAMLYPASKRNRIGVTLILGHGAGANQSSGFMRLFANGLAERGLDVVTFNFVYSERGRGGPDPKAKLEACYEKVIEAAAKDKKLKGNKLAIGGKSMGGRIGSQVAAAGSSNVSALVFLGYPLHPPGNLEKMRDAHLPDIKAPMLFLQGSRDTFGTTEEIRAVIKKHKLPATLYEIAGGDHSFKVPKSAGLTQEQVYELAMDEIAQWLQAH
;
A
#
# COMPACT_ATOMS: atom_id res chain seq x y z
N MET A 1 -21.07 -6.75 10.43
CA MET A 1 -20.46 -7.89 11.16
C MET A 1 -18.96 -7.72 11.06
N PRO A 2 -18.17 -8.01 12.10
CA PRO A 2 -16.72 -7.89 12.01
C PRO A 2 -16.20 -8.79 10.89
N ILE A 3 -15.27 -8.26 10.11
CA ILE A 3 -14.59 -9.01 9.05
C ILE A 3 -13.67 -10.04 9.71
N ASN A 4 -13.80 -11.29 9.32
CA ASN A 4 -12.99 -12.38 9.87
C ASN A 4 -11.91 -12.75 8.82
N PRO A 5 -10.67 -12.24 8.95
CA PRO A 5 -9.65 -12.48 7.95
C PRO A 5 -9.19 -13.93 7.92
N THR A 6 -8.89 -14.43 6.73
CA THR A 6 -8.34 -15.77 6.52
C THR A 6 -6.82 -15.71 6.43
N LYS A 7 -6.14 -16.52 7.24
CA LYS A 7 -4.68 -16.68 7.17
C LYS A 7 -4.27 -17.52 5.98
N ILE A 8 -3.24 -17.07 5.25
CA ILE A 8 -2.62 -17.75 4.12
C ILE A 8 -1.13 -17.86 4.38
N THR A 9 -0.53 -19.01 4.15
CA THR A 9 0.93 -19.18 4.16
C THR A 9 1.42 -19.18 2.72
N ILE A 10 2.42 -18.33 2.43
CA ILE A 10 2.98 -18.14 1.09
C ILE A 10 4.46 -18.51 1.12
N GLN A 11 4.84 -19.50 0.30
CA GLN A 11 6.24 -19.87 0.12
C GLN A 11 6.94 -18.84 -0.74
N VAL A 12 8.01 -18.22 -0.23
CA VAL A 12 8.82 -17.22 -0.91
C VAL A 12 10.05 -17.85 -1.57
N THR A 13 10.74 -18.71 -0.82
CA THR A 13 11.87 -19.52 -1.28
C THR A 13 11.75 -20.93 -0.70
N GLU A 14 12.67 -21.84 -0.96
CA GLU A 14 12.68 -23.18 -0.34
C GLU A 14 12.70 -23.11 1.20
N THR A 15 13.32 -22.07 1.76
CA THR A 15 13.54 -21.93 3.21
C THR A 15 12.71 -20.81 3.86
N ASP A 16 12.11 -19.93 3.07
CA ASP A 16 11.34 -18.78 3.56
C ASP A 16 9.86 -18.89 3.20
N ALA A 17 9.00 -18.87 4.18
CA ALA A 17 7.57 -18.66 4.02
C ALA A 17 7.11 -17.44 4.82
N VAL A 18 6.07 -16.78 4.35
CA VAL A 18 5.46 -15.62 5.03
C VAL A 18 3.97 -15.81 5.24
N THR A 19 3.46 -15.16 6.25
CA THR A 19 2.03 -15.09 6.53
C THR A 19 1.40 -13.93 5.78
N ALA A 20 0.29 -14.20 5.11
CA ALA A 20 -0.63 -13.18 4.58
C ALA A 20 -2.02 -13.32 5.23
N MET A 21 -2.77 -12.24 5.27
CA MET A 21 -4.14 -12.19 5.76
C MET A 21 -5.06 -11.66 4.67
N LEU A 22 -6.06 -12.46 4.29
CA LEU A 22 -7.12 -12.05 3.37
C LEU A 22 -8.32 -11.52 4.17
N TYR A 23 -8.64 -10.27 4.01
CA TYR A 23 -9.83 -9.60 4.51
C TYR A 23 -10.86 -9.55 3.38
N PRO A 24 -11.90 -10.40 3.41
CA PRO A 24 -12.86 -10.48 2.31
C PRO A 24 -13.73 -9.21 2.24
N ALA A 25 -14.01 -8.79 1.03
CA ALA A 25 -14.91 -7.68 0.75
C ALA A 25 -16.29 -7.90 1.37
N SER A 26 -16.92 -6.85 1.85
CA SER A 26 -18.33 -6.87 2.23
C SER A 26 -19.19 -7.29 1.03
N LYS A 27 -20.05 -8.30 1.23
CA LYS A 27 -20.90 -8.85 0.16
C LYS A 27 -21.87 -7.81 -0.43
N ARG A 28 -22.22 -6.77 0.34
CA ARG A 28 -23.23 -5.79 -0.07
C ARG A 28 -22.73 -4.78 -1.11
N ASN A 29 -21.43 -4.48 -1.09
CA ASN A 29 -20.82 -3.43 -1.90
C ASN A 29 -19.51 -3.86 -2.56
N ARG A 30 -19.33 -5.17 -2.82
CA ARG A 30 -18.12 -5.71 -3.43
C ARG A 30 -17.85 -5.10 -4.79
N ILE A 31 -16.70 -4.45 -4.95
CA ILE A 31 -16.33 -3.70 -6.17
C ILE A 31 -15.47 -4.51 -7.15
N GLY A 32 -15.08 -5.75 -6.81
CA GLY A 32 -14.32 -6.61 -7.71
C GLY A 32 -12.84 -6.24 -7.84
N VAL A 33 -12.26 -5.66 -6.79
CA VAL A 33 -10.84 -5.30 -6.71
C VAL A 33 -10.19 -6.01 -5.53
N THR A 34 -9.02 -6.61 -5.76
CA THR A 34 -8.13 -7.10 -4.72
C THR A 34 -7.01 -6.07 -4.52
N LEU A 35 -6.85 -5.54 -3.31
CA LEU A 35 -5.77 -4.64 -2.95
C LEU A 35 -4.75 -5.35 -2.04
N ILE A 36 -3.52 -5.51 -2.53
CA ILE A 36 -2.41 -6.04 -1.74
C ILE A 36 -1.67 -4.88 -1.09
N LEU A 37 -1.57 -4.89 0.24
CA LEU A 37 -0.93 -3.86 1.04
C LEU A 37 0.31 -4.40 1.77
N GLY A 38 1.51 -3.94 1.37
CA GLY A 38 2.75 -4.14 2.10
C GLY A 38 2.87 -3.18 3.29
N HIS A 39 3.43 -3.66 4.41
CA HIS A 39 3.67 -2.84 5.60
C HIS A 39 4.93 -1.96 5.50
N GLY A 40 5.04 -0.94 6.35
CA GLY A 40 6.20 -0.07 6.46
C GLY A 40 7.41 -0.76 7.12
N ALA A 41 8.60 -0.16 6.97
CA ALA A 41 9.82 -0.61 7.67
C ALA A 41 9.61 -0.56 9.20
N GLY A 42 10.13 -1.57 9.90
CA GLY A 42 9.99 -1.67 11.36
C GLY A 42 8.58 -2.04 11.86
N ALA A 43 7.64 -2.28 10.94
CA ALA A 43 6.28 -2.74 11.25
C ALA A 43 6.05 -4.18 10.76
N ASN A 44 4.80 -4.65 10.93
CA ASN A 44 4.31 -5.90 10.38
C ASN A 44 2.85 -5.73 9.95
N GLN A 45 2.29 -6.75 9.28
CA GLN A 45 0.88 -6.74 8.83
C GLN A 45 -0.14 -6.63 9.97
N SER A 46 0.24 -6.99 11.21
CA SER A 46 -0.62 -6.95 12.39
C SER A 46 -0.55 -5.61 13.14
N SER A 47 0.20 -4.62 12.64
CA SER A 47 0.22 -3.28 13.23
C SER A 47 -1.17 -2.64 13.21
N GLY A 48 -1.45 -1.74 14.17
CA GLY A 48 -2.75 -1.08 14.29
C GLY A 48 -3.18 -0.38 12.99
N PHE A 49 -2.24 0.31 12.34
CA PHE A 49 -2.48 0.98 11.06
C PHE A 49 -2.89 -0.01 9.95
N MET A 50 -2.12 -1.09 9.76
CA MET A 50 -2.40 -2.07 8.71
C MET A 50 -3.74 -2.77 8.91
N ARG A 51 -4.07 -3.16 10.15
CA ARG A 51 -5.35 -3.78 10.48
C ARG A 51 -6.52 -2.82 10.29
N LEU A 52 -6.37 -1.56 10.71
CA LEU A 52 -7.40 -0.54 10.54
C LEU A 52 -7.74 -0.35 9.06
N PHE A 53 -6.73 -0.10 8.22
CA PHE A 53 -6.95 0.11 6.80
C PHE A 53 -7.46 -1.16 6.11
N ALA A 54 -6.95 -2.34 6.44
CA ALA A 54 -7.42 -3.58 5.84
C ALA A 54 -8.90 -3.86 6.15
N ASN A 55 -9.34 -3.69 7.40
CA ASN A 55 -10.74 -3.87 7.77
C ASN A 55 -11.63 -2.81 7.13
N GLY A 56 -11.29 -1.52 7.26
CA GLY A 56 -12.10 -0.43 6.75
C GLY A 56 -12.24 -0.44 5.22
N LEU A 57 -11.20 -0.84 4.49
CA LEU A 57 -11.27 -1.01 3.03
C LEU A 57 -12.10 -2.23 2.63
N ALA A 58 -12.03 -3.32 3.39
CA ALA A 58 -12.85 -4.49 3.15
C ALA A 58 -14.34 -4.22 3.44
N GLU A 59 -14.66 -3.40 4.43
CA GLU A 59 -16.02 -2.90 4.67
C GLU A 59 -16.54 -2.04 3.50
N ARG A 60 -15.63 -1.37 2.77
CA ARG A 60 -15.92 -0.57 1.56
C ARG A 60 -15.95 -1.38 0.26
N GLY A 61 -15.85 -2.71 0.35
CA GLY A 61 -16.05 -3.61 -0.80
C GLY A 61 -14.79 -4.05 -1.52
N LEU A 62 -13.62 -3.81 -0.97
CA LEU A 62 -12.35 -4.33 -1.48
C LEU A 62 -12.01 -5.67 -0.83
N ASP A 63 -11.52 -6.64 -1.62
CA ASP A 63 -10.78 -7.76 -1.02
C ASP A 63 -9.36 -7.28 -0.70
N VAL A 64 -8.97 -7.28 0.57
CA VAL A 64 -7.66 -6.76 0.98
C VAL A 64 -6.75 -7.90 1.43
N VAL A 65 -5.53 -7.92 0.90
CA VAL A 65 -4.49 -8.85 1.31
C VAL A 65 -3.36 -8.06 1.98
N THR A 66 -3.09 -8.35 3.25
CA THR A 66 -1.87 -7.88 3.92
C THR A 66 -0.90 -9.03 4.09
N PHE A 67 0.38 -8.76 4.20
CA PHE A 67 1.39 -9.80 4.38
C PHE A 67 2.60 -9.30 5.17
N ASN A 68 3.37 -10.22 5.74
CA ASN A 68 4.68 -9.92 6.30
C ASN A 68 5.77 -10.08 5.24
N PHE A 69 6.72 -9.14 5.19
CA PHE A 69 8.01 -9.41 4.54
C PHE A 69 8.80 -10.44 5.35
N VAL A 70 9.72 -11.15 4.71
CA VAL A 70 10.47 -12.25 5.34
C VAL A 70 11.19 -11.82 6.62
N TYR A 71 11.83 -10.65 6.64
CA TYR A 71 12.49 -10.14 7.85
C TYR A 71 11.51 -9.97 9.02
N SER A 72 10.31 -9.46 8.72
CA SER A 72 9.27 -9.24 9.73
C SER A 72 8.66 -10.55 10.22
N GLU A 73 8.45 -11.53 9.33
CA GLU A 73 8.01 -12.88 9.71
C GLU A 73 9.01 -13.56 10.66
N ARG A 74 10.31 -13.32 10.44
CA ARG A 74 11.41 -13.83 11.29
C ARG A 74 11.65 -13.00 12.55
N GLY A 75 10.83 -11.98 12.85
CA GLY A 75 10.97 -11.11 14.01
C GLY A 75 12.22 -10.21 13.98
N ARG A 76 12.81 -9.97 12.82
CA ARG A 76 13.97 -9.07 12.66
C ARG A 76 13.53 -7.61 12.64
N GLY A 77 14.31 -6.72 13.26
CA GLY A 77 13.97 -5.30 13.35
C GLY A 77 14.22 -4.48 12.07
N GLY A 78 15.07 -4.94 11.17
CA GLY A 78 15.47 -4.22 9.96
C GLY A 78 15.03 -4.89 8.66
N PRO A 79 14.72 -4.11 7.60
CA PRO A 79 14.31 -4.65 6.32
C PRO A 79 15.39 -5.53 5.66
N ASP A 80 14.93 -6.56 4.95
CA ASP A 80 15.79 -7.34 4.03
C ASP A 80 16.32 -6.46 2.89
N PRO A 81 17.39 -6.88 2.17
CA PRO A 81 17.82 -6.24 0.93
C PRO A 81 16.68 -6.12 -0.10
N LYS A 82 16.75 -5.08 -0.95
CA LYS A 82 15.72 -4.74 -1.95
C LYS A 82 15.22 -5.96 -2.74
N ALA A 83 16.13 -6.72 -3.35
CA ALA A 83 15.77 -7.88 -4.17
C ALA A 83 14.93 -8.93 -3.40
N LYS A 84 15.21 -9.14 -2.11
CA LYS A 84 14.46 -10.07 -1.26
C LYS A 84 13.07 -9.53 -0.90
N LEU A 85 12.94 -8.22 -0.70
CA LEU A 85 11.65 -7.57 -0.49
C LEU A 85 10.77 -7.65 -1.74
N GLU A 86 11.35 -7.38 -2.91
CA GLU A 86 10.66 -7.47 -4.20
C GLU A 86 10.20 -8.91 -4.48
N ALA A 87 11.09 -9.89 -4.37
CA ALA A 87 10.75 -11.30 -4.54
C ALA A 87 9.62 -11.77 -3.59
N CYS A 88 9.65 -11.33 -2.34
CA CYS A 88 8.57 -11.61 -1.39
C CYS A 88 7.25 -11.01 -1.87
N TYR A 89 7.24 -9.75 -2.32
CA TYR A 89 6.03 -9.09 -2.81
C TYR A 89 5.47 -9.78 -4.07
N GLU A 90 6.33 -10.17 -5.01
CA GLU A 90 5.94 -10.92 -6.22
C GLU A 90 5.28 -12.24 -5.86
N LYS A 91 5.80 -13.00 -4.90
CA LYS A 91 5.18 -14.25 -4.44
C LYS A 91 3.80 -14.04 -3.82
N VAL A 92 3.59 -12.93 -3.14
CA VAL A 92 2.26 -12.57 -2.62
C VAL A 92 1.29 -12.25 -3.77
N ILE A 93 1.73 -11.51 -4.78
CA ILE A 93 0.95 -11.24 -6.00
C ILE A 93 0.57 -12.56 -6.70
N GLU A 94 1.53 -13.46 -6.92
CA GLU A 94 1.29 -14.77 -7.53
C GLU A 94 0.27 -15.60 -6.74
N ALA A 95 0.39 -15.59 -5.41
CA ALA A 95 -0.53 -16.33 -4.54
C ALA A 95 -1.95 -15.76 -4.59
N ALA A 96 -2.09 -14.43 -4.55
CA ALA A 96 -3.39 -13.75 -4.67
C ALA A 96 -4.05 -14.03 -6.04
N ALA A 97 -3.28 -14.00 -7.13
CA ALA A 97 -3.79 -14.29 -8.47
C ALA A 97 -4.29 -15.75 -8.64
N LYS A 98 -3.75 -16.68 -7.85
CA LYS A 98 -4.15 -18.12 -7.85
C LYS A 98 -5.29 -18.41 -6.88
N ASP A 99 -5.64 -17.50 -5.98
CA ASP A 99 -6.69 -17.73 -4.98
C ASP A 99 -8.07 -17.72 -5.65
N LYS A 100 -8.81 -18.80 -5.50
CA LYS A 100 -10.16 -18.98 -6.09
C LYS A 100 -11.17 -17.94 -5.58
N LYS A 101 -11.00 -17.42 -4.36
CA LYS A 101 -11.88 -16.39 -3.77
C LYS A 101 -11.69 -15.02 -4.42
N LEU A 102 -10.51 -14.77 -5.02
CA LEU A 102 -10.11 -13.51 -5.65
C LEU A 102 -10.21 -13.55 -7.18
N LYS A 103 -10.60 -14.70 -7.74
CA LYS A 103 -10.71 -14.90 -9.18
C LYS A 103 -11.68 -13.91 -9.82
N GLY A 104 -11.22 -13.23 -10.86
CA GLY A 104 -12.00 -12.23 -11.59
C GLY A 104 -11.88 -10.80 -11.08
N ASN A 105 -11.24 -10.59 -9.93
CA ASN A 105 -10.94 -9.23 -9.45
C ASN A 105 -9.84 -8.57 -10.29
N LYS A 106 -9.94 -7.25 -10.45
CA LYS A 106 -8.78 -6.44 -10.82
C LYS A 106 -7.77 -6.47 -9.68
N LEU A 107 -6.46 -6.44 -9.99
CA LEU A 107 -5.40 -6.48 -8.99
C LEU A 107 -4.80 -5.09 -8.80
N ALA A 108 -4.97 -4.52 -7.62
CA ALA A 108 -4.26 -3.34 -7.18
C ALA A 108 -3.19 -3.72 -6.14
N ILE A 109 -2.06 -3.01 -6.15
CA ILE A 109 -0.99 -3.22 -5.18
C ILE A 109 -0.54 -1.90 -4.55
N GLY A 110 0.16 -1.97 -3.42
CA GLY A 110 0.69 -0.78 -2.77
C GLY A 110 1.08 -1.02 -1.33
N GLY A 111 0.86 -0.03 -0.47
CA GLY A 111 1.12 -0.18 0.95
C GLY A 111 1.61 1.06 1.66
N LYS A 112 1.91 0.87 2.92
CA LYS A 112 2.42 1.91 3.81
C LYS A 112 3.92 2.10 3.61
N SER A 113 4.34 3.33 3.32
CA SER A 113 5.77 3.70 3.30
C SER A 113 6.62 2.73 2.46
N MET A 114 7.55 2.00 3.06
CA MET A 114 8.37 0.99 2.40
C MET A 114 7.53 -0.01 1.57
N GLY A 115 6.40 -0.48 2.09
CA GLY A 115 5.54 -1.43 1.38
C GLY A 115 5.02 -0.88 0.05
N GLY A 116 4.60 0.40 0.02
CA GLY A 116 4.21 1.09 -1.20
C GLY A 116 5.37 1.26 -2.18
N ARG A 117 6.55 1.67 -1.67
CA ARG A 117 7.75 1.81 -2.50
C ARG A 117 8.21 0.48 -3.12
N ILE A 118 8.21 -0.62 -2.36
CA ILE A 118 8.55 -1.94 -2.93
C ILE A 118 7.50 -2.37 -3.96
N GLY A 119 6.19 -2.18 -3.67
CA GLY A 119 5.14 -2.44 -4.65
C GLY A 119 5.31 -1.65 -5.95
N SER A 120 5.72 -0.37 -5.87
CA SER A 120 6.01 0.43 -7.07
C SER A 120 7.22 -0.09 -7.87
N GLN A 121 8.25 -0.58 -7.20
CA GLN A 121 9.42 -1.18 -7.86
C GLN A 121 9.06 -2.49 -8.58
N VAL A 122 8.23 -3.33 -7.95
CA VAL A 122 7.71 -4.56 -8.58
C VAL A 122 6.85 -4.24 -9.81
N ALA A 123 5.96 -3.23 -9.70
CA ALA A 123 5.14 -2.80 -10.83
C ALA A 123 6.00 -2.23 -11.99
N ALA A 124 7.03 -1.44 -11.68
CA ALA A 124 7.95 -0.88 -12.67
C ALA A 124 8.76 -1.95 -13.41
N ALA A 125 9.07 -3.08 -12.76
CA ALA A 125 9.72 -4.21 -13.38
C ALA A 125 8.84 -4.97 -14.38
N GLY A 126 7.53 -4.68 -14.43
CA GLY A 126 6.59 -5.24 -15.42
C GLY A 126 6.23 -6.71 -15.20
N SER A 127 6.56 -7.29 -14.06
CA SER A 127 6.41 -8.72 -13.79
C SER A 127 4.97 -9.17 -13.45
N SER A 128 4.02 -8.23 -13.31
CA SER A 128 2.65 -8.55 -12.88
C SER A 128 1.60 -7.70 -13.59
N ASN A 129 0.43 -8.29 -13.82
CA ASN A 129 -0.72 -7.60 -14.40
C ASN A 129 -1.44 -6.75 -13.34
N VAL A 130 -0.80 -5.66 -12.92
CA VAL A 130 -1.31 -4.73 -11.93
C VAL A 130 -2.18 -3.68 -12.59
N SER A 131 -3.42 -3.52 -12.13
CA SER A 131 -4.39 -2.56 -12.67
C SER A 131 -4.25 -1.16 -12.05
N ALA A 132 -3.78 -1.05 -10.82
CA ALA A 132 -3.63 0.22 -10.11
C ALA A 132 -2.65 0.11 -8.94
N LEU A 133 -2.11 1.25 -8.48
CA LEU A 133 -1.26 1.33 -7.28
C LEU A 133 -1.83 2.33 -6.26
N VAL A 134 -1.69 1.99 -4.97
CA VAL A 134 -2.12 2.85 -3.85
C VAL A 134 -0.96 3.03 -2.86
N PHE A 135 -0.56 4.27 -2.62
CA PHE A 135 0.54 4.62 -1.73
C PHE A 135 0.04 5.35 -0.48
N LEU A 136 0.29 4.77 0.68
CA LEU A 136 -0.05 5.33 1.98
C LEU A 136 1.20 5.97 2.60
N GLY A 137 1.45 7.25 2.28
CA GLY A 137 2.67 7.96 2.65
C GLY A 137 3.88 7.42 1.89
N TYR A 138 4.03 7.80 0.62
CA TYR A 138 5.17 7.38 -0.20
C TYR A 138 6.48 7.99 0.33
N PRO A 139 7.51 7.18 0.64
CA PRO A 139 8.75 7.69 1.21
C PRO A 139 9.69 8.15 0.09
N LEU A 140 9.41 9.33 -0.47
CA LEU A 140 10.10 9.88 -1.64
C LEU A 140 11.61 10.04 -1.43
N HIS A 141 12.04 10.35 -0.21
CA HIS A 141 13.43 10.43 0.20
C HIS A 141 13.58 10.11 1.70
N PRO A 142 14.77 9.84 2.23
CA PRO A 142 14.99 9.81 3.66
C PRO A 142 14.82 11.22 4.25
N PRO A 143 14.30 11.36 5.48
CA PRO A 143 14.15 12.68 6.11
C PRO A 143 15.46 13.47 6.09
N GLY A 144 15.38 14.74 5.63
CA GLY A 144 16.54 15.65 5.55
C GLY A 144 17.55 15.32 4.45
N ASN A 145 17.30 14.32 3.57
CA ASN A 145 18.23 13.96 2.49
C ASN A 145 17.51 13.94 1.13
N LEU A 146 17.30 15.13 0.58
CA LEU A 146 16.64 15.36 -0.71
C LEU A 146 17.43 14.84 -1.92
N GLU A 147 18.74 14.56 -1.77
CA GLU A 147 19.55 14.01 -2.86
C GLU A 147 19.25 12.53 -3.12
N LYS A 148 18.73 11.82 -2.12
CA LYS A 148 18.39 10.39 -2.23
C LYS A 148 16.94 10.16 -2.64
N MET A 149 16.55 10.75 -3.77
CA MET A 149 15.20 10.58 -4.33
C MET A 149 14.93 9.14 -4.74
N ARG A 150 13.67 8.72 -4.58
CA ARG A 150 13.19 7.36 -4.89
C ARG A 150 12.09 7.38 -5.95
N ASP A 151 12.26 8.23 -6.95
CA ASP A 151 11.30 8.50 -8.04
C ASP A 151 11.71 7.92 -9.39
N ALA A 152 12.98 7.50 -9.57
CA ALA A 152 13.55 7.14 -10.87
C ALA A 152 12.81 6.01 -11.62
N HIS A 153 12.18 5.07 -10.90
CA HIS A 153 11.44 3.94 -11.49
C HIS A 153 9.95 4.24 -11.72
N LEU A 154 9.41 5.33 -11.17
CA LEU A 154 7.98 5.65 -11.29
C LEU A 154 7.51 5.87 -12.74
N PRO A 155 8.32 6.45 -13.67
CA PRO A 155 7.93 6.58 -15.08
C PRO A 155 7.71 5.27 -15.83
N ASP A 156 8.28 4.16 -15.33
CA ASP A 156 8.14 2.84 -15.94
C ASP A 156 6.77 2.22 -15.64
N ILE A 157 6.06 2.72 -14.61
CA ILE A 157 4.74 2.26 -14.21
C ILE A 157 3.68 2.85 -15.15
N LYS A 158 2.93 1.98 -15.83
CA LYS A 158 1.85 2.39 -16.75
C LYS A 158 0.47 2.39 -16.11
N ALA A 159 0.32 1.63 -15.02
CA ALA A 159 -0.93 1.60 -14.26
C ALA A 159 -1.17 2.92 -13.52
N PRO A 160 -2.42 3.36 -13.35
CA PRO A 160 -2.76 4.54 -12.56
C PRO A 160 -2.30 4.39 -11.10
N MET A 161 -1.88 5.50 -10.52
CA MET A 161 -1.32 5.57 -9.16
C MET A 161 -2.13 6.55 -8.29
N LEU A 162 -2.48 6.15 -7.08
CA LEU A 162 -3.03 7.03 -6.06
C LEU A 162 -2.01 7.25 -4.95
N PHE A 163 -1.61 8.50 -4.75
CA PHE A 163 -0.78 8.91 -3.61
C PHE A 163 -1.67 9.54 -2.55
N LEU A 164 -1.77 8.91 -1.37
CA LEU A 164 -2.28 9.56 -0.17
C LEU A 164 -1.08 10.04 0.63
N GLN A 165 -0.94 11.36 0.77
CA GLN A 165 0.27 11.96 1.33
C GLN A 165 -0.06 13.03 2.37
N GLY A 166 0.62 12.97 3.50
CA GLY A 166 0.54 14.04 4.50
C GLY A 166 1.28 15.30 4.04
N SER A 167 0.68 16.47 4.20
CA SER A 167 1.35 17.72 3.80
C SER A 167 2.56 18.07 4.65
N ARG A 168 2.72 17.43 5.83
CA ARG A 168 3.87 17.57 6.74
C ARG A 168 4.72 16.30 6.82
N ASP A 169 4.59 15.42 5.84
CA ASP A 169 5.38 14.18 5.79
C ASP A 169 6.85 14.49 5.50
N THR A 170 7.73 14.17 6.43
CA THR A 170 9.17 14.41 6.32
C THR A 170 9.90 13.48 5.35
N PHE A 171 9.24 12.42 4.89
CA PHE A 171 9.74 11.53 3.82
C PHE A 171 9.35 11.99 2.41
N GLY A 172 8.62 13.09 2.30
CA GLY A 172 8.14 13.72 1.08
C GLY A 172 6.80 14.40 1.34
N THR A 173 6.76 15.72 1.17
CA THR A 173 5.54 16.53 1.29
C THR A 173 4.63 16.35 0.10
N THR A 174 3.39 16.83 0.18
CA THR A 174 2.45 16.83 -0.95
C THR A 174 2.97 17.66 -2.12
N GLU A 175 3.67 18.77 -1.86
CA GLU A 175 4.29 19.61 -2.89
C GLU A 175 5.39 18.85 -3.64
N GLU A 176 6.24 18.11 -2.93
CA GLU A 176 7.30 17.30 -3.53
C GLU A 176 6.73 16.15 -4.37
N ILE A 177 5.69 15.45 -3.88
CA ILE A 177 4.99 14.42 -4.68
C ILE A 177 4.36 15.04 -5.92
N ARG A 178 3.71 16.20 -5.81
CA ARG A 178 3.11 16.94 -6.94
C ARG A 178 4.16 17.31 -7.98
N ALA A 179 5.34 17.76 -7.53
CA ALA A 179 6.47 18.07 -8.40
C ALA A 179 6.96 16.84 -9.17
N VAL A 180 7.07 15.68 -8.51
CA VAL A 180 7.47 14.40 -9.12
C VAL A 180 6.43 13.93 -10.15
N ILE A 181 5.14 13.98 -9.81
CA ILE A 181 4.04 13.64 -10.73
C ILE A 181 4.15 14.49 -12.01
N LYS A 182 4.32 15.81 -11.85
CA LYS A 182 4.45 16.74 -12.99
C LYS A 182 5.72 16.49 -13.79
N LYS A 183 6.88 16.38 -13.12
CA LYS A 183 8.19 16.15 -13.75
C LYS A 183 8.17 14.92 -14.65
N HIS A 184 7.63 13.83 -14.17
CA HIS A 184 7.63 12.54 -14.86
C HIS A 184 6.34 12.27 -15.65
N LYS A 185 5.36 13.20 -15.65
CA LYS A 185 4.05 13.04 -16.31
C LYS A 185 3.37 11.72 -15.91
N LEU A 186 3.40 11.40 -14.62
CA LEU A 186 2.88 10.13 -14.12
C LEU A 186 1.34 10.07 -14.25
N PRO A 187 0.77 8.91 -14.58
CA PRO A 187 -0.68 8.69 -14.50
C PRO A 187 -1.11 8.58 -13.04
N ALA A 188 -1.08 9.68 -12.31
CA ALA A 188 -1.21 9.67 -10.86
C ALA A 188 -2.19 10.74 -10.35
N THR A 189 -2.95 10.36 -9.33
CA THR A 189 -3.78 11.22 -8.49
C THR A 189 -3.09 11.44 -7.15
N LEU A 190 -3.12 12.66 -6.64
CA LEU A 190 -2.61 13.01 -5.31
C LEU A 190 -3.78 13.42 -4.42
N TYR A 191 -4.01 12.65 -3.35
CA TYR A 191 -4.90 13.01 -2.26
C TYR A 191 -4.08 13.56 -1.09
N GLU A 192 -4.25 14.84 -0.81
CA GLU A 192 -3.56 15.52 0.29
C GLU A 192 -4.27 15.29 1.62
N ILE A 193 -3.53 14.82 2.62
CA ILE A 193 -3.98 14.83 4.02
C ILE A 193 -3.41 16.09 4.66
N ALA A 194 -4.22 17.14 4.69
CA ALA A 194 -3.83 18.45 5.20
C ALA A 194 -3.37 18.39 6.66
N GLY A 195 -2.15 18.89 6.93
CA GLY A 195 -1.53 18.82 8.25
C GLY A 195 -1.06 17.43 8.67
N GLY A 196 -1.26 16.39 7.86
CA GLY A 196 -0.86 15.02 8.16
C GLY A 196 0.67 14.82 8.12
N ASP A 197 1.17 14.00 9.05
CA ASP A 197 2.53 13.49 9.04
C ASP A 197 2.65 12.20 8.20
N HIS A 198 3.82 11.54 8.25
CA HIS A 198 4.05 10.26 7.57
C HIS A 198 3.06 9.15 7.95
N SER A 199 2.42 9.22 9.10
CA SER A 199 1.40 8.26 9.57
C SER A 199 -0.01 8.81 9.47
N PHE A 200 -0.19 9.94 8.75
CA PHE A 200 -1.46 10.65 8.60
C PHE A 200 -2.00 11.23 9.91
N LYS A 201 -1.13 11.40 10.92
CA LYS A 201 -1.50 12.07 12.15
C LYS A 201 -1.59 13.56 11.91
N VAL A 202 -2.73 14.13 12.32
CA VAL A 202 -3.00 15.56 12.18
C VAL A 202 -2.95 16.26 13.53
N PRO A 203 -2.58 17.54 13.59
CA PRO A 203 -2.64 18.33 14.81
C PRO A 203 -4.10 18.56 15.22
N LYS A 204 -4.33 18.82 16.50
CA LYS A 204 -5.69 19.12 17.02
C LYS A 204 -6.34 20.32 16.32
N SER A 205 -5.55 21.26 15.83
CA SER A 205 -6.02 22.43 15.06
C SER A 205 -6.51 22.12 13.65
N ALA A 206 -6.38 20.87 13.16
CA ALA A 206 -6.85 20.50 11.82
C ALA A 206 -8.38 20.41 11.70
N GLY A 207 -9.12 20.51 12.79
CA GLY A 207 -10.59 20.46 12.80
C GLY A 207 -11.19 19.07 12.55
N LEU A 208 -10.35 18.05 12.35
CA LEU A 208 -10.76 16.65 12.18
C LEU A 208 -10.14 15.78 13.27
N THR A 209 -10.87 14.75 13.70
CA THR A 209 -10.31 13.71 14.56
C THR A 209 -9.42 12.77 13.71
N GLN A 210 -8.51 12.06 14.36
CA GLN A 210 -7.67 11.08 13.69
C GLN A 210 -8.49 9.98 12.99
N GLU A 211 -9.59 9.58 13.60
CA GLU A 211 -10.53 8.61 13.04
C GLU A 211 -11.16 9.13 11.74
N GLN A 212 -11.66 10.37 11.75
CA GLN A 212 -12.23 11.01 10.56
C GLN A 212 -11.21 11.09 9.41
N VAL A 213 -9.95 11.41 9.70
CA VAL A 213 -8.89 11.44 8.68
C VAL A 213 -8.69 10.06 8.05
N TYR A 214 -8.68 9.00 8.84
CA TYR A 214 -8.52 7.64 8.32
C TYR A 214 -9.75 7.18 7.53
N GLU A 215 -10.97 7.50 7.99
CA GLU A 215 -12.20 7.19 7.27
C GLU A 215 -12.23 7.87 5.89
N LEU A 216 -11.93 9.18 5.83
CA LEU A 216 -11.84 9.92 4.56
C LEU A 216 -10.77 9.35 3.62
N ALA A 217 -9.62 8.95 4.16
CA ALA A 217 -8.57 8.32 3.36
C ALA A 217 -9.02 6.96 2.77
N MET A 218 -9.74 6.16 3.55
CA MET A 218 -10.28 4.87 3.09
C MET A 218 -11.42 5.04 2.09
N ASP A 219 -12.27 6.06 2.27
CA ASP A 219 -13.33 6.41 1.32
C ASP A 219 -12.72 6.80 -0.04
N GLU A 220 -11.70 7.66 -0.04
CA GLU A 220 -10.98 8.06 -1.26
C GLU A 220 -10.38 6.86 -1.98
N ILE A 221 -9.69 5.96 -1.27
CA ILE A 221 -9.11 4.76 -1.87
C ILE A 221 -10.17 3.89 -2.55
N ALA A 222 -11.29 3.65 -1.86
CA ALA A 222 -12.36 2.80 -2.38
C ALA A 222 -13.03 3.41 -3.61
N GLN A 223 -13.35 4.71 -3.57
CA GLN A 223 -13.95 5.45 -4.69
C GLN A 223 -12.99 5.49 -5.90
N TRP A 224 -11.72 5.81 -5.65
CA TRP A 224 -10.73 5.88 -6.71
C TRP A 224 -10.50 4.52 -7.39
N LEU A 225 -10.36 3.43 -6.61
CA LEU A 225 -10.19 2.08 -7.15
C LEU A 225 -11.43 1.56 -7.88
N GLN A 226 -12.63 2.00 -7.50
CA GLN A 226 -13.87 1.67 -8.21
C GLN A 226 -13.94 2.31 -9.59
N ALA A 227 -13.31 3.48 -9.75
CA ALA A 227 -13.29 4.24 -11.00
C ALA A 227 -12.19 3.77 -11.99
N HIS A 228 -11.18 3.02 -11.51
CA HIS A 228 -10.02 2.54 -12.28
C HIS A 228 -9.98 1.01 -12.34
#